data_34972aec74ec58f0076c32070f23d44d
#
_entry.id   34972aec74ec58f0076c32070f23d44d
#
_cell.length_a   1.000
_cell.length_b   1.000
_cell.length_c   1.000
_cell.angle_alpha   90.00
_cell.angle_beta   90.00
_cell.angle_gamma   90.00
#
_symmetry.space_group_name_H-M   'P 1'
#
loop_
_entity.id
_entity.type
_entity.pdbx_description
1 polymer ?
#
loop_
_entity_poly.entity_id
_entity_poly.type
_entity_poly.pdbx_seq_one_letter_code
_entity_poly.pdbx_strand_id
1 'polypeptide(L)'
;VLKHTEMLTIDHRIMTVHDDYKKLTSPQLKDFFSQYSISVGSTGNLGLSIGIMGAVLGFNVNVHMSADAKQWKKELLRAKGVNVYEYQEAFSRVLERARKPADRAPKCHFVDDEHSRDLFLGYSVAAYRLRRQLKQLGIEVSEKNPLFVYLPCGVGGAPGGITFGLKHVFGRHVHCFFAEPTQSPAVLLGLVTGKLDQVSVQDFGLDNRTEADGLAVGRASRFATKVSRYLINGLYTIPDDDLFKLLTMLAD
;
A
#
# COMPACT_ATOMS: atom_id res chain seq x y z
N VAL A 1 -7.18 -7.09 -2.85
CA VAL A 1 -8.28 -7.38 -3.79
C VAL A 1 -8.30 -8.86 -4.14
N LEU A 2 -7.29 -9.43 -4.81
CA LEU A 2 -7.33 -10.82 -5.32
C LEU A 2 -7.66 -11.86 -4.23
N LYS A 3 -7.06 -11.78 -3.04
CA LYS A 3 -7.41 -12.69 -1.94
C LYS A 3 -8.88 -12.60 -1.54
N HIS A 4 -9.45 -11.39 -1.45
CA HIS A 4 -10.87 -11.22 -1.14
C HIS A 4 -11.77 -11.81 -2.24
N THR A 5 -11.38 -11.60 -3.51
CA THR A 5 -12.07 -12.19 -4.67
C THR A 5 -12.06 -13.72 -4.62
N GLU A 6 -10.89 -14.31 -4.32
CA GLU A 6 -10.71 -15.75 -4.15
C GLU A 6 -11.62 -16.28 -3.03
N MET A 7 -11.58 -15.66 -1.86
CA MET A 7 -12.42 -16.07 -0.71
C MET A 7 -13.91 -16.04 -1.08
N LEU A 8 -14.39 -14.95 -1.70
CA LEU A 8 -15.79 -14.86 -2.13
C LEU A 8 -16.18 -16.00 -3.07
N THR A 9 -15.33 -16.33 -4.05
CA THR A 9 -15.64 -17.39 -5.02
C THR A 9 -15.58 -18.79 -4.40
N ILE A 10 -14.68 -19.04 -3.45
CA ILE A 10 -14.58 -20.30 -2.72
C ILE A 10 -15.77 -20.47 -1.77
N ASP A 11 -16.11 -19.44 -1.00
CA ASP A 11 -17.21 -19.47 -0.03
C ASP A 11 -18.56 -19.74 -0.73
N HIS A 12 -18.73 -19.23 -1.96
CA HIS A 12 -19.92 -19.48 -2.78
C HIS A 12 -19.81 -20.74 -3.67
N ARG A 13 -18.72 -21.53 -3.53
CA ARG A 13 -18.47 -22.75 -4.30
C ARG A 13 -18.44 -22.55 -5.82
N ILE A 14 -18.02 -21.36 -6.26
CA ILE A 14 -17.92 -21.00 -7.69
C ILE A 14 -16.56 -21.42 -8.24
N MET A 15 -15.50 -21.31 -7.42
CA MET A 15 -14.13 -21.69 -7.77
C MET A 15 -13.45 -22.43 -6.63
N THR A 16 -12.34 -23.08 -6.96
CA THR A 16 -11.40 -23.69 -6.02
C THR A 16 -10.01 -23.08 -6.19
N VAL A 17 -9.11 -23.34 -5.26
CA VAL A 17 -7.69 -22.89 -5.33
C VAL A 17 -6.92 -23.49 -6.51
N HIS A 18 -7.46 -24.50 -7.20
CA HIS A 18 -6.85 -25.16 -8.35
C HIS A 18 -7.37 -24.64 -9.69
N ASP A 19 -8.37 -23.76 -9.67
CA ASP A 19 -8.93 -23.19 -10.90
C ASP A 19 -8.00 -22.14 -11.53
N ASP A 20 -8.13 -21.92 -12.84
CA ASP A 20 -7.44 -20.84 -13.53
C ASP A 20 -8.05 -19.48 -13.13
N TYR A 21 -7.26 -18.65 -12.47
CA TYR A 21 -7.66 -17.32 -12.01
C TYR A 21 -8.02 -16.33 -13.13
N LYS A 22 -7.71 -16.64 -14.40
CA LYS A 22 -8.22 -15.88 -15.54
C LYS A 22 -9.75 -15.85 -15.59
N LYS A 23 -10.42 -16.86 -15.04
CA LYS A 23 -11.87 -16.91 -14.93
C LYS A 23 -12.45 -15.75 -14.13
N LEU A 24 -11.69 -15.15 -13.20
CA LEU A 24 -12.14 -14.03 -12.36
C LEU A 24 -12.60 -12.80 -13.17
N THR A 25 -12.16 -12.66 -14.41
CA THR A 25 -12.56 -11.58 -15.31
C THR A 25 -13.68 -11.97 -16.27
N SER A 26 -14.26 -13.18 -16.15
CA SER A 26 -15.37 -13.62 -16.98
C SER A 26 -16.63 -12.78 -16.76
N PRO A 27 -17.51 -12.65 -17.76
CA PRO A 27 -18.76 -11.89 -17.61
C PRO A 27 -19.62 -12.37 -16.43
N GLN A 28 -19.72 -13.68 -16.22
CA GLN A 28 -20.51 -14.27 -15.13
C GLN A 28 -19.96 -13.87 -13.75
N LEU A 29 -18.62 -13.86 -13.59
CA LEU A 29 -18.02 -13.47 -12.32
C LEU A 29 -18.04 -11.97 -12.10
N LYS A 30 -17.94 -11.16 -13.15
CA LYS A 30 -18.17 -9.72 -13.04
C LYS A 30 -19.59 -9.40 -12.57
N ASP A 31 -20.59 -10.08 -13.08
CA ASP A 31 -21.97 -9.95 -12.63
C ASP A 31 -22.12 -10.36 -11.16
N PHE A 32 -21.51 -11.47 -10.75
CA PHE A 32 -21.46 -11.89 -9.35
C PHE A 32 -20.80 -10.83 -8.45
N PHE A 33 -19.63 -10.32 -8.82
CA PHE A 33 -18.91 -9.32 -8.02
C PHE A 33 -19.59 -7.94 -8.01
N SER A 34 -20.43 -7.62 -8.99
CA SER A 34 -21.19 -6.37 -9.02
C SER A 34 -22.16 -6.22 -7.83
N GLN A 35 -22.50 -7.33 -7.16
CA GLN A 35 -23.31 -7.34 -5.95
C GLN A 35 -22.51 -6.97 -4.68
N TYR A 36 -21.19 -6.88 -4.78
CA TYR A 36 -20.27 -6.57 -3.70
C TYR A 36 -19.60 -5.22 -3.93
N SER A 37 -19.21 -4.59 -2.85
CA SER A 37 -18.44 -3.35 -2.92
C SER A 37 -17.09 -3.47 -2.21
N ILE A 38 -16.12 -2.71 -2.71
CA ILE A 38 -14.83 -2.50 -2.05
C ILE A 38 -14.72 -1.01 -1.74
N SER A 39 -14.40 -0.68 -0.51
CA SER A 39 -14.20 0.69 -0.06
C SER A 39 -12.78 0.89 0.47
N VAL A 40 -12.14 1.98 0.12
CA VAL A 40 -10.78 2.32 0.57
C VAL A 40 -10.64 3.82 0.78
N GLY A 41 -10.00 4.22 1.89
CA GLY A 41 -9.56 5.58 2.10
C GLY A 41 -8.10 5.70 1.65
N SER A 42 -7.84 6.41 0.56
CA SER A 42 -6.48 6.63 0.08
C SER A 42 -6.42 7.72 -0.99
N THR A 43 -5.57 8.73 -0.76
CA THR A 43 -5.26 9.79 -1.74
C THR A 43 -4.17 9.38 -2.72
N GLY A 44 -3.50 8.26 -2.46
CA GLY A 44 -2.31 7.82 -3.18
C GLY A 44 -2.51 6.60 -4.08
N ASN A 45 -1.40 5.89 -4.31
CA ASN A 45 -1.32 4.74 -5.22
C ASN A 45 -2.15 3.52 -4.76
N LEU A 46 -2.42 3.38 -3.46
CA LEU A 46 -3.27 2.31 -2.95
C LEU A 46 -4.70 2.46 -3.47
N GLY A 47 -5.27 3.69 -3.39
CA GLY A 47 -6.59 4.00 -3.94
C GLY A 47 -6.69 3.73 -5.43
N LEU A 48 -5.67 4.14 -6.20
CA LEU A 48 -5.59 3.86 -7.65
C LEU A 48 -5.55 2.35 -7.93
N SER A 49 -4.69 1.62 -7.23
CA SER A 49 -4.51 0.17 -7.45
C SER A 49 -5.78 -0.62 -7.11
N ILE A 50 -6.40 -0.33 -5.97
CA ILE A 50 -7.65 -1.00 -5.55
C ILE A 50 -8.80 -0.61 -6.46
N GLY A 51 -8.90 0.68 -6.80
CA GLY A 51 -9.93 1.21 -7.69
C GLY A 51 -9.92 0.52 -9.05
N ILE A 52 -8.79 0.55 -9.73
CA ILE A 52 -8.65 -0.02 -11.06
C ILE A 52 -8.83 -1.55 -11.04
N MET A 53 -8.19 -2.25 -10.11
CA MET A 53 -8.29 -3.71 -10.01
C MET A 53 -9.72 -4.15 -9.68
N GLY A 54 -10.36 -3.49 -8.71
CA GLY A 54 -11.74 -3.81 -8.31
C GLY A 54 -12.74 -3.58 -9.44
N ALA A 55 -12.62 -2.47 -10.16
CA ALA A 55 -13.46 -2.18 -11.32
C ALA A 55 -13.29 -3.21 -12.46
N VAL A 56 -12.05 -3.62 -12.76
CA VAL A 56 -11.78 -4.65 -13.78
C VAL A 56 -12.44 -5.98 -13.41
N LEU A 57 -12.48 -6.32 -12.12
CA LEU A 57 -13.12 -7.53 -11.61
C LEU A 57 -14.65 -7.41 -11.51
N GLY A 58 -15.22 -6.21 -11.63
CA GLY A 58 -16.66 -5.98 -11.61
C GLY A 58 -17.24 -5.55 -10.27
N PHE A 59 -16.41 -5.28 -9.25
CA PHE A 59 -16.89 -4.74 -7.97
C PHE A 59 -17.39 -3.29 -8.08
N ASN A 60 -18.33 -2.92 -7.22
CA ASN A 60 -18.64 -1.53 -6.96
C ASN A 60 -17.54 -0.93 -6.06
N VAL A 61 -16.67 -0.10 -6.62
CA VAL A 61 -15.52 0.42 -5.88
C VAL A 61 -15.75 1.87 -5.45
N ASN A 62 -15.50 2.12 -4.15
CA ASN A 62 -15.59 3.43 -3.53
C ASN A 62 -14.20 3.84 -3.03
N VAL A 63 -13.63 4.90 -3.61
CA VAL A 63 -12.35 5.48 -3.17
C VAL A 63 -12.62 6.81 -2.51
N HIS A 64 -12.24 6.91 -1.24
CA HIS A 64 -12.37 8.11 -0.43
C HIS A 64 -11.03 8.84 -0.41
N MET A 65 -11.02 10.07 -0.89
CA MET A 65 -9.82 10.88 -1.07
C MET A 65 -9.95 12.24 -0.40
N SER A 66 -8.84 12.81 -0.02
CA SER A 66 -8.79 14.23 0.36
C SER A 66 -9.02 15.12 -0.89
N ALA A 67 -9.64 16.28 -0.71
CA ALA A 67 -9.97 17.18 -1.81
C ALA A 67 -8.73 17.76 -2.52
N ASP A 68 -7.60 17.85 -1.82
CA ASP A 68 -6.29 18.28 -2.32
C ASP A 68 -5.53 17.17 -3.09
N ALA A 69 -6.06 15.94 -3.14
CA ALA A 69 -5.47 14.87 -3.96
C ALA A 69 -5.35 15.31 -5.43
N LYS A 70 -4.27 14.90 -6.07
CA LYS A 70 -3.97 15.28 -7.47
C LYS A 70 -5.14 14.96 -8.40
N GLN A 71 -5.59 15.97 -9.17
CA GLN A 71 -6.81 15.89 -10.01
C GLN A 71 -6.77 14.71 -11.00
N TRP A 72 -5.61 14.47 -11.63
CA TRP A 72 -5.47 13.38 -12.59
C TRP A 72 -5.76 11.98 -11.99
N LYS A 73 -5.49 11.77 -10.68
CA LYS A 73 -5.80 10.51 -9.99
C LYS A 73 -7.31 10.30 -9.89
N LYS A 74 -8.04 11.35 -9.55
CA LYS A 74 -9.51 11.34 -9.45
C LYS A 74 -10.15 11.07 -10.81
N GLU A 75 -9.68 11.75 -11.84
CA GLU A 75 -10.16 11.59 -13.22
C GLU A 75 -9.90 10.18 -13.75
N LEU A 76 -8.70 9.64 -13.51
CA LEU A 76 -8.36 8.27 -13.90
C LEU A 76 -9.29 7.25 -13.24
N LEU A 77 -9.56 7.38 -11.96
CA LEU A 77 -10.48 6.50 -11.24
C LEU A 77 -11.91 6.58 -11.80
N ARG A 78 -12.43 7.81 -11.99
CA ARG A 78 -13.77 8.02 -12.57
C ARG A 78 -13.88 7.44 -13.98
N ALA A 79 -12.85 7.63 -14.80
CA ALA A 79 -12.79 7.05 -16.15
C ALA A 79 -12.80 5.50 -16.16
N LYS A 80 -12.43 4.87 -15.04
CA LYS A 80 -12.50 3.42 -14.84
C LYS A 80 -13.80 2.94 -14.17
N GLY A 81 -14.79 3.83 -13.97
CA GLY A 81 -16.06 3.50 -13.33
C GLY A 81 -16.00 3.40 -11.81
N VAL A 82 -14.98 3.97 -11.19
CA VAL A 82 -14.81 4.00 -9.73
C VAL A 82 -15.53 5.23 -9.15
N ASN A 83 -16.25 5.04 -8.04
CA ASN A 83 -16.85 6.13 -7.29
C ASN A 83 -15.77 6.85 -6.47
N VAL A 84 -15.55 8.12 -6.73
CA VAL A 84 -14.56 8.95 -6.00
C VAL A 84 -15.30 9.94 -5.12
N TYR A 85 -15.10 9.80 -3.81
CA TYR A 85 -15.64 10.69 -2.78
C TYR A 85 -14.53 11.61 -2.27
N GLU A 86 -14.76 12.92 -2.34
CA GLU A 86 -13.80 13.96 -1.96
C GLU A 86 -14.20 14.60 -0.63
N TYR A 87 -13.22 14.82 0.24
CA TYR A 87 -13.41 15.40 1.56
C TYR A 87 -12.43 16.56 1.81
N GLN A 88 -12.95 17.64 2.38
CA GLN A 88 -12.13 18.81 2.80
C GLN A 88 -11.44 18.60 4.15
N GLU A 89 -11.73 17.50 4.83
CA GLU A 89 -11.24 17.21 6.16
C GLU A 89 -9.89 16.47 6.14
N ALA A 90 -9.21 16.48 7.30
CA ALA A 90 -7.98 15.70 7.48
C ALA A 90 -8.19 14.20 7.15
N PHE A 91 -7.20 13.58 6.53
CA PHE A 91 -7.25 12.21 6.01
C PHE A 91 -7.73 11.17 7.05
N SER A 92 -7.33 11.30 8.31
CA SER A 92 -7.79 10.43 9.41
C SER A 92 -9.33 10.42 9.58
N ARG A 93 -9.98 11.57 9.41
CA ARG A 93 -11.46 11.66 9.43
C ARG A 93 -12.11 11.06 8.18
N VAL A 94 -11.41 11.16 7.05
CA VAL A 94 -11.85 10.50 5.80
C VAL A 94 -11.89 8.99 5.98
N LEU A 95 -10.85 8.41 6.59
CA LEU A 95 -10.79 6.97 6.90
C LEU A 95 -11.94 6.53 7.81
N GLU A 96 -12.22 7.26 8.88
CA GLU A 96 -13.34 6.95 9.79
C GLU A 96 -14.71 7.00 9.07
N ARG A 97 -14.90 8.00 8.19
CA ARG A 97 -16.14 8.12 7.41
C ARG A 97 -16.30 7.03 6.37
N ALA A 98 -15.20 6.59 5.76
CA ALA A 98 -15.21 5.49 4.79
C ALA A 98 -15.48 4.13 5.47
N ARG A 99 -14.93 3.92 6.67
CA ARG A 99 -15.06 2.67 7.43
C ARG A 99 -16.48 2.45 7.97
N LYS A 100 -17.08 3.46 8.64
CA LYS A 100 -18.39 3.31 9.30
C LYS A 100 -19.53 2.78 8.42
N PRO A 101 -19.75 3.25 7.18
CA PRO A 101 -20.73 2.67 6.27
C PRO A 101 -20.37 1.26 5.81
N ALA A 102 -19.07 1.01 5.56
CA ALA A 102 -18.59 -0.29 5.09
C ALA A 102 -18.80 -1.38 6.15
N ASP A 103 -18.51 -1.09 7.43
CA ASP A 103 -18.71 -2.03 8.56
C ASP A 103 -20.18 -2.43 8.76
N ARG A 104 -21.13 -1.61 8.29
CA ARG A 104 -22.57 -1.86 8.39
C ARG A 104 -23.17 -2.52 7.15
N ALA A 105 -22.42 -2.60 6.06
CA ALA A 105 -22.89 -3.16 4.80
C ALA A 105 -22.33 -4.58 4.62
N PRO A 106 -23.15 -5.63 4.72
CA PRO A 106 -22.69 -7.04 4.75
C PRO A 106 -21.96 -7.49 3.47
N LYS A 107 -22.08 -6.73 2.38
CA LYS A 107 -21.41 -7.01 1.09
C LYS A 107 -20.32 -5.99 0.77
N CYS A 108 -19.84 -5.21 1.76
CA CYS A 108 -18.79 -4.22 1.58
C CYS A 108 -17.51 -4.66 2.28
N HIS A 109 -16.42 -4.74 1.53
CA HIS A 109 -15.08 -4.97 2.07
C HIS A 109 -14.32 -3.65 2.19
N PHE A 110 -14.00 -3.24 3.42
CA PHE A 110 -13.16 -2.07 3.65
C PHE A 110 -11.68 -2.46 3.65
N VAL A 111 -10.89 -1.81 2.81
CA VAL A 111 -9.43 -2.00 2.79
C VAL A 111 -8.79 -0.93 3.65
N ASP A 112 -8.18 -1.39 4.74
CA ASP A 112 -7.50 -0.57 5.73
C ASP A 112 -5.98 -0.68 5.52
N ASP A 113 -5.32 0.43 5.18
CA ASP A 113 -3.87 0.46 4.94
C ASP A 113 -3.03 0.44 6.23
N GLU A 114 -3.64 0.78 7.36
CA GLU A 114 -2.97 0.80 8.67
C GLU A 114 -2.99 -0.57 9.37
N HIS A 115 -4.08 -1.35 9.22
CA HIS A 115 -4.32 -2.55 10.02
C HIS A 115 -4.46 -3.85 9.21
N SER A 116 -4.58 -3.79 7.87
CA SER A 116 -4.80 -4.97 7.05
C SER A 116 -3.56 -5.86 6.94
N ARG A 117 -3.61 -7.02 7.62
CA ARG A 117 -2.60 -8.07 7.48
C ARG A 117 -2.55 -8.63 6.05
N ASP A 118 -3.70 -8.74 5.40
CA ASP A 118 -3.79 -9.25 4.03
C ASP A 118 -3.14 -8.31 3.02
N LEU A 119 -3.29 -7.00 3.23
CA LEU A 119 -2.60 -6.00 2.41
C LEU A 119 -1.08 -6.09 2.60
N PHE A 120 -0.62 -6.16 3.84
CA PHE A 120 0.80 -6.32 4.19
C PHE A 120 1.39 -7.59 3.56
N LEU A 121 0.73 -8.74 3.70
CA LEU A 121 1.17 -9.99 3.09
C LEU A 121 1.10 -9.94 1.56
N GLY A 122 0.14 -9.23 0.99
CA GLY A 122 0.05 -8.99 -0.46
C GLY A 122 1.30 -8.29 -1.01
N TYR A 123 1.86 -7.33 -0.28
CA TYR A 123 3.12 -6.67 -0.66
C TYR A 123 4.32 -7.62 -0.61
N SER A 124 4.33 -8.64 0.24
CA SER A 124 5.43 -9.61 0.34
C SER A 124 5.67 -10.41 -0.95
N VAL A 125 4.66 -10.53 -1.80
CA VAL A 125 4.74 -11.20 -3.10
C VAL A 125 5.78 -10.57 -4.03
N ALA A 126 6.09 -9.28 -3.85
CA ALA A 126 7.14 -8.58 -4.60
C ALA A 126 8.49 -9.30 -4.50
N ALA A 127 8.82 -9.90 -3.36
CA ALA A 127 10.07 -10.62 -3.15
C ALA A 127 10.22 -11.85 -4.07
N TYR A 128 9.15 -12.60 -4.27
CA TYR A 128 9.17 -13.76 -5.17
C TYR A 128 9.30 -13.34 -6.64
N ARG A 129 8.67 -12.23 -7.01
CA ARG A 129 8.82 -11.64 -8.36
C ARG A 129 10.25 -11.18 -8.59
N LEU A 130 10.82 -10.45 -7.63
CA LEU A 130 12.21 -10.00 -7.70
C LEU A 130 13.19 -11.17 -7.80
N ARG A 131 13.02 -12.21 -6.97
CA ARG A 131 13.84 -13.43 -7.06
C ARG A 131 13.82 -14.05 -8.45
N ARG A 132 12.64 -14.13 -9.06
CA ARG A 132 12.50 -14.65 -10.43
C ARG A 132 13.23 -13.78 -11.45
N GLN A 133 13.10 -12.46 -11.34
CA GLN A 133 13.76 -11.51 -12.23
C GLN A 133 15.29 -11.58 -12.09
N LEU A 134 15.81 -11.58 -10.87
CA LEU A 134 17.25 -11.71 -10.60
C LEU A 134 17.80 -13.03 -11.17
N LYS A 135 17.07 -14.14 -10.98
CA LYS A 135 17.44 -15.44 -11.57
C LYS A 135 17.49 -15.40 -13.10
N GLN A 136 16.55 -14.72 -13.76
CA GLN A 136 16.55 -14.54 -15.21
C GLN A 136 17.75 -13.72 -15.71
N LEU A 137 18.24 -12.79 -14.87
CA LEU A 137 19.42 -11.97 -15.15
C LEU A 137 20.73 -12.66 -14.75
N GLY A 138 20.70 -13.89 -14.22
CA GLY A 138 21.89 -14.59 -13.74
C GLY A 138 22.49 -13.98 -12.46
N ILE A 139 21.72 -13.16 -11.72
CA ILE A 139 22.15 -12.51 -10.48
C ILE A 139 21.80 -13.40 -9.30
N GLU A 140 22.83 -13.84 -8.56
CA GLU A 140 22.69 -14.57 -7.32
C GLU A 140 22.88 -13.65 -6.12
N VAL A 141 21.94 -13.67 -5.18
CA VAL A 141 22.04 -12.93 -3.91
C VAL A 141 22.67 -13.85 -2.87
N SER A 142 23.83 -13.44 -2.36
CA SER A 142 24.65 -14.22 -1.43
C SER A 142 25.44 -13.30 -0.49
N GLU A 143 26.23 -13.88 0.40
CA GLU A 143 27.14 -13.13 1.29
C GLU A 143 28.15 -12.28 0.51
N LYS A 144 28.65 -12.79 -0.64
CA LYS A 144 29.59 -12.07 -1.50
C LYS A 144 28.92 -11.05 -2.42
N ASN A 145 27.63 -11.19 -2.64
CA ASN A 145 26.82 -10.31 -3.49
C ASN A 145 25.49 -9.99 -2.78
N PRO A 146 25.53 -9.19 -1.69
CA PRO A 146 24.33 -8.86 -0.93
C PRO A 146 23.39 -7.93 -1.71
N LEU A 147 22.09 -8.07 -1.47
CA LEU A 147 21.07 -7.21 -2.06
C LEU A 147 20.72 -6.06 -1.12
N PHE A 148 20.87 -4.82 -1.60
CA PHE A 148 20.44 -3.62 -0.90
C PHE A 148 19.14 -3.11 -1.54
N VAL A 149 18.10 -2.88 -0.72
CA VAL A 149 16.79 -2.45 -1.17
C VAL A 149 16.35 -1.21 -0.42
N TYR A 150 16.11 -0.13 -1.15
CA TYR A 150 15.64 1.14 -0.63
C TYR A 150 14.15 1.27 -0.95
N LEU A 151 13.33 1.49 0.07
CA LEU A 151 11.88 1.44 -0.02
C LEU A 151 11.26 2.77 0.42
N PRO A 152 10.53 3.47 -0.45
CA PRO A 152 9.74 4.62 -0.06
C PRO A 152 8.75 4.24 1.04
N CYS A 153 8.68 5.04 2.09
CA CYS A 153 7.89 4.73 3.27
C CYS A 153 6.95 5.89 3.63
N GLY A 154 5.66 5.63 3.60
CA GLY A 154 4.62 6.45 4.21
C GLY A 154 4.13 5.78 5.49
N VAL A 155 2.92 5.22 5.47
CA VAL A 155 2.31 4.53 6.64
C VAL A 155 3.08 3.28 7.10
N GLY A 156 3.96 2.74 6.24
CA GLY A 156 4.82 1.59 6.54
C GLY A 156 4.31 0.24 6.03
N GLY A 157 3.07 0.14 5.55
CA GLY A 157 2.47 -1.12 5.10
C GLY A 157 3.18 -1.76 3.91
N ALA A 158 3.38 -0.99 2.85
CA ALA A 158 4.05 -1.45 1.64
C ALA A 158 5.53 -1.82 1.88
N PRO A 159 6.38 -0.90 2.39
CA PRO A 159 7.78 -1.23 2.61
C PRO A 159 7.97 -2.32 3.65
N GLY A 160 7.13 -2.39 4.69
CA GLY A 160 7.17 -3.44 5.69
C GLY A 160 6.83 -4.82 5.11
N GLY A 161 5.77 -4.92 4.32
CA GLY A 161 5.38 -6.18 3.65
C GLY A 161 6.41 -6.66 2.64
N ILE A 162 6.98 -5.75 1.83
CA ILE A 162 8.07 -6.06 0.91
C ILE A 162 9.29 -6.57 1.68
N THR A 163 9.72 -5.84 2.73
CA THR A 163 10.85 -6.25 3.58
C THR A 163 10.63 -7.62 4.19
N PHE A 164 9.44 -7.89 4.73
CA PHE A 164 9.08 -9.20 5.26
C PHE A 164 9.28 -10.32 4.21
N GLY A 165 8.75 -10.11 3.01
CA GLY A 165 8.92 -11.04 1.90
C GLY A 165 10.39 -11.21 1.49
N LEU A 166 11.16 -10.13 1.40
CA LEU A 166 12.57 -10.15 1.03
C LEU A 166 13.42 -10.91 2.05
N LYS A 167 13.20 -10.67 3.35
CA LYS A 167 13.89 -11.41 4.42
C LYS A 167 13.53 -12.90 4.41
N HIS A 168 12.27 -13.24 4.07
CA HIS A 168 11.87 -14.63 3.92
C HIS A 168 12.55 -15.32 2.73
N VAL A 169 12.74 -14.61 1.61
CA VAL A 169 13.28 -15.18 0.36
C VAL A 169 14.80 -15.21 0.34
N PHE A 170 15.47 -14.15 0.83
CA PHE A 170 16.92 -13.95 0.73
C PHE A 170 17.65 -14.02 2.07
N GLY A 171 16.90 -14.16 3.18
CA GLY A 171 17.47 -14.29 4.52
C GLY A 171 18.34 -13.10 4.93
N ARG A 172 19.55 -13.42 5.44
CA ARG A 172 20.52 -12.42 5.92
C ARG A 172 21.24 -11.64 4.81
N HIS A 173 21.12 -12.09 3.56
CA HIS A 173 21.82 -11.50 2.43
C HIS A 173 21.08 -10.32 1.79
N VAL A 174 19.90 -9.93 2.31
CA VAL A 174 19.19 -8.72 1.91
C VAL A 174 19.21 -7.68 3.02
N HIS A 175 19.50 -6.44 2.62
CA HIS A 175 19.51 -5.27 3.49
C HIS A 175 18.44 -4.29 3.03
N CYS A 176 17.46 -4.00 3.89
CA CYS A 176 16.33 -3.14 3.57
C CYS A 176 16.42 -1.82 4.33
N PHE A 177 16.23 -0.72 3.61
CA PHE A 177 16.23 0.62 4.17
C PHE A 177 14.94 1.34 3.80
N PHE A 178 14.36 2.06 4.76
CA PHE A 178 13.19 2.89 4.50
C PHE A 178 13.63 4.34 4.28
N ALA A 179 13.00 4.97 3.29
CA ALA A 179 13.18 6.37 2.96
C ALA A 179 11.87 7.12 3.17
N GLU A 180 11.87 8.13 4.04
CA GLU A 180 10.71 8.96 4.35
C GLU A 180 10.98 10.42 3.97
N PRO A 181 9.94 11.22 3.63
CA PRO A 181 10.10 12.66 3.48
C PRO A 181 10.47 13.31 4.82
N THR A 182 11.35 14.31 4.81
CA THR A 182 11.78 15.02 6.02
C THR A 182 10.63 15.64 6.81
N GLN A 183 9.57 16.08 6.13
CA GLN A 183 8.38 16.65 6.77
C GLN A 183 7.33 15.60 7.17
N SER A 184 7.54 14.32 6.82
CA SER A 184 6.59 13.24 7.07
C SER A 184 7.27 11.93 7.52
N PRO A 185 8.19 11.95 8.52
CA PRO A 185 8.95 10.76 8.94
C PRO A 185 8.19 9.96 9.99
N ALA A 186 6.97 9.51 9.68
CA ALA A 186 6.05 8.92 10.65
C ALA A 186 6.59 7.60 11.26
N VAL A 187 7.19 6.73 10.44
CA VAL A 187 7.75 5.45 10.92
C VAL A 187 9.01 5.67 11.72
N LEU A 188 9.89 6.60 11.30
CA LEU A 188 11.09 6.98 12.05
C LEU A 188 10.73 7.44 13.46
N LEU A 189 9.81 8.40 13.57
CA LEU A 189 9.37 8.94 14.86
C LEU A 189 8.74 7.86 15.74
N GLY A 190 7.90 7.00 15.15
CA GLY A 190 7.31 5.87 15.84
C GLY A 190 8.34 4.89 16.40
N LEU A 191 9.41 4.60 15.65
CA LEU A 191 10.48 3.69 16.05
C LEU A 191 11.41 4.32 17.09
N VAL A 192 11.89 5.55 16.86
CA VAL A 192 12.85 6.23 17.76
C VAL A 192 12.23 6.49 19.13
N THR A 193 10.96 6.87 19.17
CA THR A 193 10.25 7.09 20.44
C THR A 193 9.76 5.81 21.11
N GLY A 194 9.73 4.70 20.37
CA GLY A 194 9.12 3.44 20.82
C GLY A 194 7.59 3.47 20.91
N LYS A 195 6.96 4.62 20.58
CA LYS A 195 5.51 4.84 20.74
C LYS A 195 4.69 4.38 19.53
N LEU A 196 5.35 4.03 18.40
CA LEU A 196 4.75 3.54 17.17
C LEU A 196 3.67 4.51 16.62
N ASP A 197 2.41 4.09 16.58
CA ASP A 197 1.24 4.85 16.13
C ASP A 197 0.71 5.89 17.14
N GLN A 198 1.27 5.94 18.34
CA GLN A 198 0.84 6.87 19.39
C GLN A 198 1.42 8.28 19.24
N VAL A 199 2.29 8.49 18.27
CA VAL A 199 2.85 9.80 17.92
C VAL A 199 2.53 10.14 16.48
N SER A 200 2.41 11.44 16.23
CA SER A 200 2.26 12.01 14.88
C SER A 200 3.43 12.92 14.56
N VAL A 201 3.63 13.21 13.29
CA VAL A 201 4.66 14.16 12.85
C VAL A 201 4.39 15.57 13.41
N GLN A 202 3.11 15.93 13.60
CA GLN A 202 2.70 17.21 14.20
C GLN A 202 3.13 17.35 15.66
N ASP A 203 3.23 16.24 16.41
CA ASP A 203 3.70 16.27 17.82
C ASP A 203 5.17 16.72 17.90
N PHE A 204 5.90 16.73 16.77
CA PHE A 204 7.28 17.16 16.62
C PHE A 204 7.43 18.48 15.85
N GLY A 205 6.32 19.19 15.60
CA GLY A 205 6.32 20.48 14.92
C GLY A 205 6.46 20.38 13.39
N LEU A 206 6.29 19.19 12.81
CA LEU A 206 6.33 18.99 11.36
C LEU A 206 4.93 19.19 10.75
N ASP A 207 4.87 19.72 9.52
CA ASP A 207 3.61 20.09 8.87
C ASP A 207 3.01 19.01 7.97
N ASN A 208 3.71 17.90 7.78
CA ASN A 208 3.30 16.78 6.91
C ASN A 208 3.16 17.16 5.43
N ARG A 209 3.82 18.22 4.98
CA ARG A 209 3.79 18.68 3.59
C ARG A 209 5.05 18.23 2.87
N THR A 210 4.87 17.57 1.73
CA THR A 210 5.97 17.08 0.88
C THR A 210 5.47 16.89 -0.54
N GLU A 211 6.35 17.08 -1.52
CA GLU A 211 6.07 16.74 -2.93
C GLU A 211 5.89 15.24 -3.15
N ALA A 212 6.45 14.42 -2.27
CA ALA A 212 6.17 12.98 -2.22
C ALA A 212 4.77 12.69 -1.64
N ASP A 213 3.71 13.20 -2.26
CA ASP A 213 2.32 13.22 -1.78
C ASP A 213 1.79 11.85 -1.34
N GLY A 214 2.26 10.77 -1.98
CA GLY A 214 1.91 9.38 -1.62
C GLY A 214 2.56 8.90 -0.32
N LEU A 215 3.51 9.65 0.25
CA LEU A 215 4.21 9.35 1.49
C LEU A 215 3.85 10.33 2.62
N ALA A 216 3.02 11.33 2.36
CA ALA A 216 2.60 12.36 3.30
C ALA A 216 1.58 11.80 4.31
N VAL A 217 2.06 11.09 5.32
CA VAL A 217 1.23 10.50 6.37
C VAL A 217 1.64 11.00 7.75
N GLY A 218 0.65 11.37 8.57
CA GLY A 218 0.90 11.93 9.89
C GLY A 218 1.27 10.89 10.94
N ARG A 219 0.90 9.62 10.77
CA ARG A 219 1.11 8.52 11.72
C ARG A 219 1.49 7.24 11.01
N ALA A 220 2.33 6.44 11.66
CA ALA A 220 2.71 5.13 11.15
C ALA A 220 1.64 4.06 11.47
N SER A 221 1.56 3.01 10.65
CA SER A 221 0.84 1.79 11.02
C SER A 221 1.52 1.11 12.20
N ARG A 222 0.78 0.89 13.28
CA ARG A 222 1.28 0.16 14.45
C ARG A 222 1.76 -1.24 14.07
N PHE A 223 0.95 -1.94 13.31
CA PHE A 223 1.25 -3.31 12.90
C PHE A 223 2.50 -3.38 12.02
N ALA A 224 2.55 -2.59 10.94
CA ALA A 224 3.67 -2.59 10.02
C ALA A 224 4.98 -2.17 10.71
N THR A 225 4.95 -1.10 11.51
CA THR A 225 6.11 -0.60 12.25
C THR A 225 6.61 -1.62 13.27
N LYS A 226 5.70 -2.26 14.01
CA LYS A 226 6.06 -3.31 14.98
C LYS A 226 6.76 -4.50 14.33
N VAL A 227 6.34 -4.92 13.14
CA VAL A 227 6.99 -6.01 12.41
C VAL A 227 8.30 -5.55 11.81
N SER A 228 8.33 -4.39 11.17
CA SER A 228 9.48 -3.89 10.41
C SER A 228 10.69 -3.58 11.28
N ARG A 229 10.50 -3.15 12.54
CA ARG A 229 11.60 -2.74 13.45
C ARG A 229 12.70 -3.79 13.63
N TYR A 230 12.39 -5.08 13.44
CA TYR A 230 13.34 -6.18 13.55
C TYR A 230 13.91 -6.64 12.21
N LEU A 231 13.37 -6.12 11.10
CA LEU A 231 13.68 -6.58 9.77
C LEU A 231 14.49 -5.56 8.96
N ILE A 232 14.32 -4.27 9.24
CA ILE A 232 15.02 -3.21 8.52
C ILE A 232 16.46 -3.04 9.02
N ASN A 233 17.34 -2.62 8.12
CA ASN A 233 18.73 -2.33 8.40
C ASN A 233 18.98 -0.85 8.68
N GLY A 234 18.07 0.01 8.26
CA GLY A 234 18.12 1.43 8.52
C GLY A 234 16.89 2.16 8.01
N LEU A 235 16.81 3.42 8.41
CA LEU A 235 15.78 4.35 7.98
C LEU A 235 16.39 5.75 7.92
N TYR A 236 16.03 6.54 6.92
CA TYR A 236 16.53 7.89 6.72
C TYR A 236 15.46 8.79 6.10
N THR A 237 15.67 10.10 6.18
CA THR A 237 14.77 11.08 5.59
C THR A 237 15.41 11.76 4.38
N ILE A 238 14.58 12.18 3.43
CA ILE A 238 14.99 12.91 2.22
C ILE A 238 14.18 14.20 2.15
N PRO A 239 14.84 15.37 2.05
CA PRO A 239 14.15 16.63 1.78
C PRO A 239 13.66 16.70 0.32
N ASP A 240 12.60 17.47 0.07
CA ASP A 240 11.98 17.57 -1.25
C ASP A 240 12.94 18.09 -2.32
N ASP A 241 13.82 19.04 -1.98
CA ASP A 241 14.85 19.56 -2.91
C ASP A 241 15.78 18.45 -3.44
N ASP A 242 16.10 17.47 -2.61
CA ASP A 242 16.95 16.35 -3.03
C ASP A 242 16.18 15.35 -3.88
N LEU A 243 14.84 15.21 -3.70
CA LEU A 243 14.01 14.39 -4.58
C LEU A 243 14.07 14.90 -6.03
N PHE A 244 13.98 16.23 -6.23
CA PHE A 244 14.07 16.81 -7.57
C PHE A 244 15.47 16.65 -8.20
N LYS A 245 16.54 16.83 -7.42
CA LYS A 245 17.93 16.60 -7.87
C LYS A 245 18.11 15.14 -8.31
N LEU A 246 17.65 14.18 -7.49
CA LEU A 246 17.77 12.76 -7.81
C LEU A 246 16.94 12.39 -9.04
N LEU A 247 15.74 12.98 -9.22
CA LEU A 247 14.93 12.77 -10.42
C LEU A 247 15.66 13.25 -11.67
N THR A 248 16.30 14.43 -11.64
CA THR A 248 17.12 14.94 -12.75
C THR A 248 18.25 13.99 -13.09
N MET A 249 18.98 13.49 -12.07
CA MET A 249 20.07 12.52 -12.28
C MET A 249 19.63 11.19 -12.88
N LEU A 250 18.36 10.81 -12.74
CA LEU A 250 17.81 9.59 -13.35
C LEU A 250 17.32 9.82 -14.79
N ALA A 251 17.10 11.08 -15.18
CA ALA A 251 16.62 11.44 -16.52
C ALA A 251 17.75 11.61 -17.54
N ASP A 252 18.98 11.85 -17.05
CA ASP A 252 20.21 11.94 -17.85
C ASP A 252 20.81 10.55 -18.10
#